data_ac79a5b564d6255db01b9a6636c10a21
#
_entry.id   ac79a5b564d6255db01b9a6636c10a21
#
_cell.length_a   1.000
_cell.length_b   1.000
_cell.length_c   1.000
_cell.angle_alpha   90.00
_cell.angle_beta   90.00
_cell.angle_gamma   90.00
#
_symmetry.space_group_name_H-M   'P 1'
#
loop_
_entity.id
_entity.type
_entity.pdbx_description
1 polymer ?
#
loop_
_entity_poly.entity_id
_entity_poly.type
_entity_poly.pdbx_seq_one_letter_code
_entity_poly.pdbx_strand_id
1 'polypeptide(L)'
;MSGYASWLEEKQSAWLYRKLAACEPEARIAALYRALADSAEAQAGRWQATAGTRAFSPSIRARIAAALAQWLGPRRVRPMLAAMKVRGLSAYDARPRLPGHVMPTSVAEVGARHRGYGGGNLRAAVFGVSDGLVSNTSLIMGVAGAGAAPQLVVTAGAAGLLAGALSMAAGEYVSVRSQREMYEYQIGLERDELDEYPEEEAEELALIYEARGMDIEQARAITRELVKE
;
A
#
# COMPACT_ATOMS: atom_id res chain seq x y z
N MET A 1 0.65 13.34 -18.93
CA MET A 1 1.16 12.01 -19.44
C MET A 1 0.77 11.86 -20.90
N SER A 2 1.50 11.11 -21.74
CA SER A 2 1.06 10.88 -23.14
C SER A 2 -0.12 9.92 -23.12
N GLY A 3 -1.18 10.14 -23.92
CA GLY A 3 -2.37 9.28 -23.94
C GLY A 3 -2.07 7.78 -24.20
N TYR A 4 -0.92 7.48 -24.81
CA TYR A 4 -0.45 6.09 -24.93
C TYR A 4 0.00 5.49 -23.58
N ALA A 5 0.63 6.26 -22.70
CA ALA A 5 1.05 5.78 -21.39
C ALA A 5 -0.18 5.48 -20.52
N SER A 6 -1.17 6.35 -20.50
CA SER A 6 -2.44 6.15 -19.80
C SER A 6 -3.18 4.90 -20.33
N TRP A 7 -3.28 4.74 -21.65
CA TRP A 7 -3.86 3.53 -22.24
C TRP A 7 -3.14 2.24 -21.80
N LEU A 8 -1.79 2.27 -21.76
CA LEU A 8 -0.99 1.10 -21.38
C LEU A 8 -1.18 0.74 -19.91
N GLU A 9 -1.24 1.74 -19.02
CA GLU A 9 -1.47 1.57 -17.60
C GLU A 9 -2.85 0.97 -17.33
N GLU A 10 -3.91 1.51 -17.95
CA GLU A 10 -5.26 0.99 -17.79
C GLU A 10 -5.40 -0.45 -18.32
N LYS A 11 -4.83 -0.75 -19.49
CA LYS A 11 -4.80 -2.12 -20.02
C LYS A 11 -4.05 -3.09 -19.11
N GLN A 12 -2.97 -2.63 -18.48
CA GLN A 12 -2.19 -3.45 -17.54
C GLN A 12 -2.98 -3.68 -16.25
N SER A 13 -3.67 -2.67 -15.73
CA SER A 13 -4.54 -2.78 -14.57
C SER A 13 -5.69 -3.75 -14.84
N ALA A 14 -6.42 -3.59 -15.94
CA ALA A 14 -7.50 -4.49 -16.34
C ALA A 14 -7.03 -5.95 -16.46
N TRP A 15 -5.87 -6.18 -17.07
CA TRP A 15 -5.30 -7.51 -17.21
C TRP A 15 -4.95 -8.13 -15.84
N LEU A 16 -4.33 -7.34 -14.96
CA LEU A 16 -3.93 -7.81 -13.63
C LEU A 16 -5.14 -8.10 -12.75
N TYR A 17 -6.15 -7.25 -12.76
CA TYR A 17 -7.41 -7.46 -12.03
C TYR A 17 -8.12 -8.75 -12.49
N ARG A 18 -8.17 -9.04 -13.79
CA ARG A 18 -8.72 -10.32 -14.29
C ARG A 18 -7.94 -11.54 -13.77
N LYS A 19 -6.61 -11.42 -13.68
CA LYS A 19 -5.77 -12.49 -13.11
C LYS A 19 -6.01 -12.68 -11.61
N LEU A 20 -6.14 -11.58 -10.86
CA LEU A 20 -6.46 -11.63 -9.43
C LEU A 20 -7.86 -12.20 -9.18
N ALA A 21 -8.86 -11.78 -9.96
CA ALA A 21 -10.22 -12.32 -9.87
C ALA A 21 -10.28 -13.84 -10.12
N ALA A 22 -9.42 -14.36 -11.01
CA ALA A 22 -9.38 -15.79 -11.33
C ALA A 22 -8.76 -16.66 -10.24
N CYS A 23 -7.89 -16.09 -9.40
CA CYS A 23 -7.22 -16.84 -8.32
C CYS A 23 -7.72 -16.48 -6.92
N GLU A 24 -8.71 -15.58 -6.80
CA GLU A 24 -9.31 -15.18 -5.53
C GLU A 24 -10.39 -16.17 -5.10
N PRO A 25 -10.23 -16.83 -3.92
CA PRO A 25 -11.20 -17.80 -3.45
C PRO A 25 -12.50 -17.18 -2.91
N GLU A 26 -12.46 -15.91 -2.47
CA GLU A 26 -13.61 -15.22 -1.93
C GLU A 26 -14.44 -14.57 -3.05
N ALA A 27 -15.67 -15.10 -3.29
CA ALA A 27 -16.51 -14.70 -4.42
C ALA A 27 -16.77 -13.19 -4.48
N ARG A 28 -16.91 -12.52 -3.32
CA ARG A 28 -17.15 -11.08 -3.22
C ARG A 28 -15.93 -10.26 -3.67
N ILE A 29 -14.72 -10.63 -3.23
CA ILE A 29 -13.48 -9.97 -3.64
C ILE A 29 -13.18 -10.29 -5.11
N ALA A 30 -13.47 -11.51 -5.57
CA ALA A 30 -13.35 -11.85 -6.99
C ALA A 30 -14.31 -11.02 -7.87
N ALA A 31 -15.52 -10.73 -7.39
CA ALA A 31 -16.47 -9.85 -8.06
C ALA A 31 -15.95 -8.40 -8.13
N LEU A 32 -15.39 -7.87 -7.02
CA LEU A 32 -14.74 -6.56 -7.00
C LEU A 32 -13.64 -6.47 -8.06
N TYR A 33 -12.73 -7.43 -8.12
CA TYR A 33 -11.66 -7.40 -9.12
C TYR A 33 -12.16 -7.50 -10.55
N ARG A 34 -13.29 -8.18 -10.81
CA ARG A 34 -13.92 -8.17 -12.12
C ARG A 34 -14.48 -6.79 -12.46
N ALA A 35 -15.20 -6.17 -11.53
CA ALA A 35 -15.74 -4.82 -11.73
C ALA A 35 -14.63 -3.79 -11.95
N LEU A 36 -13.55 -3.83 -11.16
CA LEU A 36 -12.37 -2.98 -11.38
C LEU A 36 -11.69 -3.24 -12.73
N ALA A 37 -11.66 -4.49 -13.19
CA ALA A 37 -11.13 -4.82 -14.52
C ALA A 37 -11.97 -4.22 -15.65
N ASP A 38 -13.28 -4.25 -15.51
CA ASP A 38 -14.21 -3.69 -16.51
C ASP A 38 -14.15 -2.16 -16.52
N SER A 39 -14.02 -1.52 -15.34
CA SER A 39 -13.79 -0.07 -15.22
C SER A 39 -12.48 0.34 -15.91
N ALA A 40 -11.37 -0.29 -15.60
CA ALA A 40 -10.08 -0.01 -16.24
C ALA A 40 -10.10 -0.26 -17.76
N GLU A 41 -10.83 -1.26 -18.23
CA GLU A 41 -11.00 -1.51 -19.68
C GLU A 41 -11.82 -0.40 -20.35
N ALA A 42 -12.86 0.12 -19.70
CA ALA A 42 -13.65 1.24 -20.18
C ALA A 42 -12.80 2.53 -20.24
N GLN A 43 -11.98 2.78 -19.23
CA GLN A 43 -11.02 3.90 -19.20
C GLN A 43 -9.98 3.78 -20.32
N ALA A 44 -9.40 2.58 -20.52
CA ALA A 44 -8.49 2.34 -21.65
C ALA A 44 -9.14 2.63 -23.00
N GLY A 45 -10.44 2.36 -23.15
CA GLY A 45 -11.21 2.63 -24.36
C GLY A 45 -11.17 4.10 -24.78
N ARG A 46 -11.12 5.04 -23.84
CA ARG A 46 -11.04 6.49 -24.11
C ARG A 46 -9.73 6.87 -24.79
N TRP A 47 -8.66 6.20 -24.44
CA TRP A 47 -7.32 6.44 -24.98
C TRP A 47 -7.01 5.61 -26.23
N GLN A 48 -7.94 4.74 -26.68
CA GLN A 48 -7.73 3.84 -27.81
C GLN A 48 -7.40 4.59 -29.13
N ALA A 49 -8.01 5.74 -29.34
CA ALA A 49 -7.74 6.58 -30.52
C ALA A 49 -6.28 7.08 -30.53
N THR A 50 -5.73 7.40 -29.35
CA THR A 50 -4.34 7.87 -29.19
C THR A 50 -3.33 6.72 -29.21
N ALA A 51 -3.73 5.54 -28.75
CA ALA A 51 -2.88 4.34 -28.75
C ALA A 51 -2.74 3.68 -30.14
N GLY A 52 -3.72 3.92 -31.02
CA GLY A 52 -3.78 3.33 -32.37
C GLY A 52 -4.02 1.81 -32.34
N THR A 53 -3.44 1.10 -33.29
CA THR A 53 -3.60 -0.36 -33.46
C THR A 53 -2.57 -1.20 -32.70
N ARG A 54 -1.88 -0.62 -31.72
CA ARG A 54 -0.84 -1.32 -30.97
C ARG A 54 -1.43 -2.43 -30.12
N ALA A 55 -0.82 -3.63 -30.20
CA ALA A 55 -1.19 -4.77 -29.36
C ALA A 55 -0.71 -4.54 -27.92
N PHE A 56 -1.59 -4.80 -26.96
CA PHE A 56 -1.24 -4.79 -25.54
C PHE A 56 -0.39 -6.02 -25.18
N SER A 57 0.69 -5.80 -24.44
CA SER A 57 1.47 -6.86 -23.80
C SER A 57 1.75 -6.49 -22.34
N PRO A 58 1.38 -7.36 -21.39
CA PRO A 58 1.58 -7.06 -19.98
C PRO A 58 3.08 -7.00 -19.66
N SER A 59 3.47 -6.05 -18.79
CA SER A 59 4.85 -5.89 -18.35
C SER A 59 5.36 -7.14 -17.61
N ILE A 60 6.67 -7.33 -17.60
CA ILE A 60 7.31 -8.45 -16.88
C ILE A 60 6.92 -8.40 -15.40
N ARG A 61 6.86 -7.21 -14.78
CA ARG A 61 6.43 -7.01 -13.39
C ARG A 61 5.00 -7.51 -13.16
N ALA A 62 4.06 -7.16 -14.03
CA ALA A 62 2.68 -7.61 -13.93
C ALA A 62 2.57 -9.13 -14.09
N ARG A 63 3.34 -9.72 -15.01
CA ARG A 63 3.36 -11.18 -15.21
C ARG A 63 3.91 -11.92 -13.98
N ILE A 64 5.00 -11.43 -13.36
CA ILE A 64 5.55 -11.98 -12.13
C ILE A 64 4.52 -11.87 -11.00
N ALA A 65 3.88 -10.70 -10.85
CA ALA A 65 2.86 -10.48 -9.83
C ALA A 65 1.68 -11.43 -9.98
N ALA A 66 1.18 -11.61 -11.20
CA ALA A 66 0.09 -12.53 -11.49
C ALA A 66 0.50 -14.00 -11.21
N ALA A 67 1.69 -14.42 -11.61
CA ALA A 67 2.20 -15.77 -11.35
C ALA A 67 2.35 -16.05 -9.84
N LEU A 68 2.90 -15.09 -9.09
CA LEU A 68 3.02 -15.19 -7.64
C LEU A 68 1.65 -15.20 -6.94
N ALA A 69 0.70 -14.39 -7.42
CA ALA A 69 -0.67 -14.38 -6.91
C ALA A 69 -1.38 -15.71 -7.17
N GLN A 70 -1.16 -16.34 -8.32
CA GLN A 70 -1.69 -17.68 -8.62
C GLN A 70 -1.09 -18.77 -7.74
N TRP A 71 0.19 -18.67 -7.43
CA TRP A 71 0.89 -19.72 -6.66
C TRP A 71 0.73 -19.55 -5.15
N LEU A 72 0.84 -18.33 -4.62
CA LEU A 72 0.81 -18.02 -3.18
C LEU A 72 -0.55 -17.53 -2.69
N GLY A 73 -1.44 -17.18 -3.61
CA GLY A 73 -2.70 -16.49 -3.35
C GLY A 73 -2.53 -14.96 -3.28
N PRO A 74 -3.56 -14.19 -3.69
CA PRO A 74 -3.51 -12.73 -3.73
C PRO A 74 -3.21 -12.08 -2.38
N ARG A 75 -3.70 -12.66 -1.29
CA ARG A 75 -3.50 -12.14 0.08
C ARG A 75 -2.03 -12.11 0.52
N ARG A 76 -1.23 -13.12 0.14
CA ARG A 76 0.20 -13.20 0.53
C ARG A 76 1.09 -12.25 -0.27
N VAL A 77 0.73 -11.98 -1.52
CA VAL A 77 1.46 -11.06 -2.40
C VAL A 77 0.98 -9.62 -2.30
N ARG A 78 0.06 -9.33 -1.39
CA ARG A 78 -0.52 -8.01 -1.16
C ARG A 78 0.51 -6.86 -1.08
N PRO A 79 1.64 -6.96 -0.34
CA PRO A 79 2.62 -5.89 -0.30
C PRO A 79 3.20 -5.53 -1.68
N MET A 80 3.40 -6.55 -2.52
CA MET A 80 3.88 -6.36 -3.89
C MET A 80 2.80 -5.74 -4.79
N LEU A 81 1.54 -6.19 -4.65
CA LEU A 81 0.41 -5.61 -5.38
C LEU A 81 0.19 -4.15 -4.98
N ALA A 82 0.33 -3.81 -3.69
CA ALA A 82 0.27 -2.44 -3.20
C ALA A 82 1.38 -1.56 -3.82
N ALA A 83 2.60 -2.07 -3.92
CA ALA A 83 3.70 -1.37 -4.58
C ALA A 83 3.47 -1.16 -6.09
N MET A 84 2.59 -1.96 -6.70
CA MET A 84 2.14 -1.83 -8.10
C MET A 84 0.85 -1.02 -8.25
N LYS A 85 0.40 -0.32 -7.20
CA LYS A 85 -0.82 0.49 -7.16
C LYS A 85 -2.10 -0.28 -7.51
N VAL A 86 -2.17 -1.55 -7.18
CA VAL A 86 -3.38 -2.37 -7.36
C VAL A 86 -4.45 -1.88 -6.38
N ARG A 87 -5.57 -1.39 -6.91
CA ARG A 87 -6.73 -0.93 -6.12
C ARG A 87 -7.49 -2.10 -5.50
N GLY A 88 -8.38 -1.83 -4.56
CA GLY A 88 -9.22 -2.84 -3.94
C GLY A 88 -8.51 -3.74 -2.90
N LEU A 89 -7.22 -3.57 -2.64
CA LEU A 89 -6.47 -4.36 -1.66
C LEU A 89 -6.98 -4.17 -0.23
N SER A 90 -7.63 -3.06 0.05
CA SER A 90 -8.26 -2.77 1.34
C SER A 90 -9.47 -3.69 1.64
N ALA A 91 -10.05 -4.33 0.63
CA ALA A 91 -11.09 -5.34 0.84
C ALA A 91 -10.58 -6.56 1.62
N TYR A 92 -9.28 -6.87 1.56
CA TYR A 92 -8.65 -7.91 2.38
C TYR A 92 -8.53 -7.54 3.86
N ASP A 93 -8.63 -6.25 4.20
CA ASP A 93 -8.60 -5.77 5.59
C ASP A 93 -9.97 -5.86 6.28
N ALA A 94 -11.01 -6.25 5.56
CA ALA A 94 -12.32 -6.52 6.13
C ALA A 94 -12.21 -7.71 7.09
N ARG A 95 -11.69 -7.45 8.30
CA ARG A 95 -11.78 -8.37 9.44
C ARG A 95 -13.25 -8.57 9.75
N PRO A 96 -13.65 -9.77 10.22
CA PRO A 96 -14.99 -9.94 10.74
C PRO A 96 -15.27 -8.78 11.69
N ARG A 97 -16.44 -8.16 11.53
CA ARG A 97 -16.84 -6.93 12.23
C ARG A 97 -16.53 -7.06 13.71
N LEU A 98 -15.48 -6.39 14.18
CA LEU A 98 -15.29 -6.22 15.60
C LEU A 98 -16.49 -5.42 16.12
N PRO A 99 -17.08 -5.79 17.26
CA PRO A 99 -18.15 -5.02 17.86
C PRO A 99 -17.74 -3.55 17.96
N GLY A 100 -18.51 -2.64 17.34
CA GLY A 100 -18.18 -1.21 17.33
C GLY A 100 -17.59 -0.66 16.02
N HIS A 101 -17.27 -1.48 15.00
CA HIS A 101 -16.91 -1.02 13.65
C HIS A 101 -18.17 -1.02 12.76
N VAL A 102 -18.94 0.03 12.86
CA VAL A 102 -20.05 0.30 11.95
C VAL A 102 -19.47 0.98 10.70
N MET A 103 -19.94 0.56 9.51
CA MET A 103 -19.60 1.25 8.27
C MET A 103 -20.08 2.71 8.33
N PRO A 104 -19.34 3.66 7.76
CA PRO A 104 -19.76 5.05 7.76
C PRO A 104 -21.10 5.20 7.03
N THR A 105 -22.00 5.96 7.63
CA THR A 105 -23.31 6.27 7.07
C THR A 105 -23.38 7.68 6.48
N SER A 106 -22.33 8.48 6.70
CA SER A 106 -22.20 9.84 6.18
C SER A 106 -20.72 10.15 5.89
N VAL A 107 -20.48 11.15 5.06
CA VAL A 107 -19.14 11.66 4.70
C VAL A 107 -18.34 12.05 5.95
N ALA A 108 -18.96 12.71 6.92
CA ALA A 108 -18.30 13.12 8.18
C ALA A 108 -17.74 11.95 9.01
N GLU A 109 -18.25 10.73 8.82
CA GLU A 109 -17.79 9.54 9.51
C GLU A 109 -16.61 8.85 8.79
N VAL A 110 -16.40 9.16 7.51
CA VAL A 110 -15.30 8.62 6.70
C VAL A 110 -13.97 9.13 7.27
N GLY A 111 -13.10 8.21 7.69
CA GLY A 111 -11.78 8.55 8.24
C GLY A 111 -11.76 9.13 9.66
N ALA A 112 -12.91 9.49 10.25
CA ALA A 112 -12.97 10.11 11.58
C ALA A 112 -12.38 9.24 12.71
N ARG A 113 -12.43 7.91 12.54
CA ARG A 113 -11.96 6.93 13.54
C ARG A 113 -10.51 6.47 13.33
N HIS A 114 -9.88 6.85 12.23
CA HIS A 114 -8.53 6.38 11.87
C HIS A 114 -7.43 7.42 12.14
N ARG A 115 -7.67 8.37 13.02
CA ARG A 115 -6.58 9.20 13.59
C ARG A 115 -5.73 8.33 14.53
N GLY A 116 -5.03 7.36 13.91
CA GLY A 116 -4.14 6.43 14.59
C GLY A 116 -2.94 7.17 15.15
N TYR A 117 -2.77 7.12 16.44
CA TYR A 117 -1.53 7.51 17.11
C TYR A 117 -0.35 6.71 16.52
N GLY A 118 0.74 7.40 16.19
CA GLY A 118 1.99 6.97 15.62
C GLY A 118 2.61 5.66 16.11
N GLY A 119 1.98 4.54 15.82
CA GLY A 119 2.53 3.20 16.12
C GLY A 119 3.89 2.92 15.46
N GLY A 120 4.27 3.69 14.45
CA GLY A 120 5.57 3.62 13.80
C GLY A 120 6.72 4.05 14.72
N ASN A 121 6.56 5.16 15.43
CA ASN A 121 7.60 5.71 16.30
C ASN A 121 7.87 4.78 17.50
N LEU A 122 6.83 4.22 18.13
CA LEU A 122 7.00 3.28 19.23
C LEU A 122 7.70 1.99 18.76
N ARG A 123 7.32 1.48 17.61
CA ARG A 123 7.96 0.31 17.02
C ARG A 123 9.45 0.57 16.72
N ALA A 124 9.79 1.70 16.10
CA ALA A 124 11.17 2.09 15.83
C ALA A 124 11.99 2.22 17.12
N ALA A 125 11.41 2.85 18.16
CA ALA A 125 12.06 2.96 19.46
C ALA A 125 12.32 1.59 20.12
N VAL A 126 11.34 0.68 20.12
CA VAL A 126 11.50 -0.67 20.69
C VAL A 126 12.56 -1.46 19.93
N PHE A 127 12.55 -1.41 18.60
CA PHE A 127 13.60 -2.08 17.81
C PHE A 127 14.97 -1.46 18.04
N GLY A 128 15.07 -0.13 18.12
CA GLY A 128 16.32 0.58 18.37
C GLY A 128 16.94 0.23 19.71
N VAL A 129 16.12 0.19 20.77
CA VAL A 129 16.59 -0.22 22.11
C VAL A 129 17.03 -1.68 22.11
N SER A 130 16.25 -2.60 21.49
CA SER A 130 16.56 -4.03 21.47
C SER A 130 17.84 -4.32 20.69
N ASP A 131 18.00 -3.72 19.51
CA ASP A 131 19.20 -3.91 18.69
C ASP A 131 20.43 -3.30 19.36
N GLY A 132 20.31 -2.07 19.89
CA GLY A 132 21.38 -1.39 20.64
C GLY A 132 21.85 -2.20 21.86
N LEU A 133 20.92 -2.79 22.62
CA LEU A 133 21.27 -3.65 23.76
C LEU A 133 22.02 -4.89 23.34
N VAL A 134 21.55 -5.60 22.32
CA VAL A 134 22.16 -6.85 21.89
C VAL A 134 23.52 -6.60 21.24
N SER A 135 23.59 -5.68 20.27
CA SER A 135 24.82 -5.40 19.52
C SER A 135 25.92 -4.82 20.39
N ASN A 136 25.57 -3.85 21.26
CA ASN A 136 26.54 -3.19 22.12
C ASN A 136 27.00 -4.13 23.27
N THR A 137 26.11 -4.94 23.84
CA THR A 137 26.50 -5.95 24.84
C THR A 137 27.44 -6.97 24.21
N SER A 138 27.18 -7.43 23.01
CA SER A 138 28.04 -8.38 22.29
C SER A 138 29.42 -7.79 22.01
N LEU A 139 29.47 -6.51 21.63
CA LEU A 139 30.74 -5.79 21.42
C LEU A 139 31.54 -5.69 22.72
N ILE A 140 30.91 -5.26 23.81
CA ILE A 140 31.53 -5.13 25.13
C ILE A 140 32.07 -6.49 25.62
N MET A 141 31.26 -7.54 25.52
CA MET A 141 31.66 -8.88 25.92
C MET A 141 32.81 -9.42 25.06
N GLY A 142 32.82 -9.15 23.76
CA GLY A 142 33.89 -9.55 22.85
C GLY A 142 35.23 -8.88 23.20
N VAL A 143 35.21 -7.56 23.43
CA VAL A 143 36.40 -6.78 23.81
C VAL A 143 36.92 -7.21 25.18
N ALA A 144 36.03 -7.37 26.16
CA ALA A 144 36.39 -7.86 27.50
C ALA A 144 36.93 -9.28 27.47
N GLY A 145 36.30 -10.18 26.70
CA GLY A 145 36.76 -11.57 26.53
C GLY A 145 38.11 -11.71 25.84
N ALA A 146 38.52 -10.73 25.05
CA ALA A 146 39.86 -10.63 24.47
C ALA A 146 40.94 -10.18 25.47
N GLY A 147 40.59 -9.95 26.74
CA GLY A 147 41.52 -9.52 27.78
C GLY A 147 41.89 -8.03 27.71
N ALA A 148 41.07 -7.19 27.08
CA ALA A 148 41.32 -5.76 26.98
C ALA A 148 41.27 -5.06 28.33
N ALA A 149 42.06 -3.98 28.48
CA ALA A 149 42.00 -3.13 29.69
C ALA A 149 40.62 -2.53 29.87
N PRO A 150 40.14 -2.30 31.13
CA PRO A 150 38.81 -1.78 31.43
C PRO A 150 38.48 -0.48 30.68
N GLN A 151 39.46 0.39 30.56
CA GLN A 151 39.28 1.66 29.81
C GLN A 151 38.94 1.45 28.34
N LEU A 152 39.56 0.44 27.70
CA LEU A 152 39.29 0.12 26.30
C LEU A 152 37.90 -0.49 26.15
N VAL A 153 37.47 -1.32 27.10
CA VAL A 153 36.11 -1.90 27.12
C VAL A 153 35.05 -0.79 27.19
N VAL A 154 35.21 0.17 28.09
CA VAL A 154 34.29 1.33 28.21
C VAL A 154 34.30 2.18 26.97
N THR A 155 35.48 2.49 26.42
CA THR A 155 35.61 3.28 25.20
C THR A 155 34.94 2.60 24.00
N ALA A 156 35.17 1.29 23.84
CA ALA A 156 34.56 0.50 22.77
C ALA A 156 33.03 0.48 22.90
N GLY A 157 32.51 0.29 24.12
CA GLY A 157 31.07 0.32 24.40
C GLY A 157 30.45 1.68 24.10
N ALA A 158 31.08 2.77 24.52
CA ALA A 158 30.61 4.12 24.22
C ALA A 158 30.62 4.44 22.70
N ALA A 159 31.71 4.06 22.03
CA ALA A 159 31.82 4.25 20.58
C ALA A 159 30.78 3.40 19.81
N GLY A 160 30.57 2.15 20.21
CA GLY A 160 29.56 1.28 19.63
C GLY A 160 28.14 1.80 19.82
N LEU A 161 27.82 2.30 21.01
CA LEU A 161 26.52 2.92 21.30
C LEU A 161 26.28 4.16 20.42
N LEU A 162 27.24 5.05 20.32
CA LEU A 162 27.11 6.26 19.50
C LEU A 162 26.99 5.92 18.01
N ALA A 163 27.83 4.99 17.51
CA ALA A 163 27.78 4.57 16.12
C ALA A 163 26.43 3.91 15.76
N GLY A 164 25.92 3.03 16.64
CA GLY A 164 24.62 2.39 16.47
C GLY A 164 23.47 3.40 16.49
N ALA A 165 23.47 4.31 17.46
CA ALA A 165 22.43 5.34 17.59
C ALA A 165 22.38 6.26 16.35
N LEU A 166 23.53 6.73 15.87
CA LEU A 166 23.60 7.58 14.67
C LEU A 166 23.19 6.84 13.39
N SER A 167 23.64 5.59 13.23
CA SER A 167 23.29 4.76 12.09
C SER A 167 21.78 4.50 12.02
N MET A 168 21.17 4.13 13.14
CA MET A 168 19.73 3.86 13.20
C MET A 168 18.92 5.12 12.99
N ALA A 169 19.32 6.25 13.62
CA ALA A 169 18.65 7.54 13.41
C ALA A 169 18.67 7.97 11.93
N ALA A 170 19.80 7.84 11.27
CA ALA A 170 19.93 8.14 9.84
C ALA A 170 19.09 7.20 8.97
N GLY A 171 19.12 5.90 9.26
CA GLY A 171 18.33 4.89 8.53
C GLY A 171 16.82 5.13 8.67
N GLU A 172 16.34 5.39 9.89
CA GLU A 172 14.92 5.69 10.14
C GLU A 172 14.49 7.00 9.47
N TYR A 173 15.31 8.03 9.55
CA TYR A 173 15.03 9.30 8.87
C TYR A 173 14.86 9.12 7.35
N VAL A 174 15.78 8.42 6.70
CA VAL A 174 15.70 8.14 5.25
C VAL A 174 14.48 7.30 4.92
N SER A 175 14.19 6.27 5.73
CA SER A 175 13.03 5.39 5.54
C SER A 175 11.70 6.15 5.63
N VAL A 176 11.51 6.93 6.69
CA VAL A 176 10.29 7.72 6.89
C VAL A 176 10.13 8.79 5.82
N ARG A 177 11.23 9.46 5.45
CA ARG A 177 11.20 10.46 4.38
C ARG A 177 10.84 9.85 3.02
N SER A 178 11.42 8.71 2.67
CA SER A 178 11.10 8.00 1.43
C SER A 178 9.65 7.54 1.38
N GLN A 179 9.11 7.04 2.51
CA GLN A 179 7.69 6.69 2.61
C GLN A 179 6.79 7.90 2.41
N ARG A 180 7.13 9.03 3.04
CA ARG A 180 6.38 10.27 2.89
C ARG A 180 6.37 10.76 1.44
N GLU A 181 7.53 10.82 0.78
CA GLU A 181 7.64 11.22 -0.62
C GLU A 181 6.83 10.31 -1.54
N MET A 182 6.82 9.00 -1.26
CA MET A 182 5.99 8.04 -1.99
C MET A 182 4.48 8.31 -1.81
N TYR A 183 4.03 8.59 -0.58
CA TYR A 183 2.63 8.93 -0.32
C TYR A 183 2.23 10.26 -0.94
N GLU A 184 3.07 11.29 -0.85
CA GLU A 184 2.82 12.59 -1.48
C GLU A 184 2.68 12.45 -3.01
N TYR A 185 3.54 11.63 -3.62
CA TYR A 185 3.42 11.30 -5.04
C TYR A 185 2.12 10.56 -5.39
N GLN A 186 1.74 9.57 -4.58
CA GLN A 186 0.49 8.82 -4.79
C GLN A 186 -0.75 9.72 -4.63
N ILE A 187 -0.77 10.56 -3.59
CA ILE A 187 -1.85 11.52 -3.37
C ILE A 187 -1.95 12.51 -4.55
N GLY A 188 -0.81 12.94 -5.09
CA GLY A 188 -0.80 13.80 -6.28
C GLY A 188 -1.44 13.14 -7.49
N LEU A 189 -1.14 11.85 -7.73
CA LEU A 189 -1.76 11.10 -8.83
C LEU A 189 -3.26 10.90 -8.64
N GLU A 190 -3.69 10.50 -7.45
CA GLU A 190 -5.12 10.31 -7.13
C GLU A 190 -5.89 11.65 -7.26
N ARG A 191 -5.23 12.77 -6.89
CA ARG A 191 -5.83 14.10 -7.08
C ARG A 191 -6.00 14.44 -8.54
N ASP A 192 -4.98 14.19 -9.37
CA ASP A 192 -5.06 14.45 -10.81
C ASP A 192 -6.14 13.57 -11.47
N GLU A 193 -6.28 12.30 -11.04
CA GLU A 193 -7.34 11.39 -11.50
C GLU A 193 -8.72 11.86 -11.05
N LEU A 194 -8.85 12.32 -9.81
CA LEU A 194 -10.10 12.87 -9.28
C LEU A 194 -10.53 14.15 -9.99
N ASP A 195 -9.59 15.03 -10.33
CA ASP A 195 -9.87 16.27 -11.08
C ASP A 195 -10.28 15.97 -12.52
N GLU A 196 -9.75 14.90 -13.13
CA GLU A 196 -10.02 14.54 -14.53
C GLU A 196 -11.26 13.64 -14.68
N TYR A 197 -11.50 12.74 -13.71
CA TYR A 197 -12.55 11.70 -13.79
C TYR A 197 -13.33 11.50 -12.47
N PRO A 198 -13.97 12.54 -11.91
CA PRO A 198 -14.58 12.49 -10.58
C PRO A 198 -15.68 11.44 -10.42
N GLU A 199 -16.47 11.20 -11.46
CA GLU A 199 -17.58 10.23 -11.38
C GLU A 199 -17.08 8.78 -11.39
N GLU A 200 -16.02 8.50 -12.13
CA GLU A 200 -15.41 7.18 -12.20
C GLU A 200 -14.68 6.85 -10.89
N GLU A 201 -13.97 7.80 -10.31
CA GLU A 201 -13.33 7.63 -9.02
C GLU A 201 -14.36 7.40 -7.90
N ALA A 202 -15.50 8.12 -7.95
CA ALA A 202 -16.60 7.87 -7.03
C ALA A 202 -17.15 6.45 -7.15
N GLU A 203 -17.33 5.94 -8.39
CA GLU A 203 -17.82 4.57 -8.61
C GLU A 203 -16.80 3.52 -8.15
N GLU A 204 -15.51 3.70 -8.41
CA GLU A 204 -14.46 2.78 -7.93
C GLU A 204 -14.43 2.71 -6.41
N LEU A 205 -14.53 3.84 -5.74
CA LEU A 205 -14.61 3.90 -4.29
C LEU A 205 -15.88 3.23 -3.76
N ALA A 206 -17.02 3.40 -4.45
CA ALA A 206 -18.27 2.73 -4.11
C ALA A 206 -18.13 1.20 -4.18
N LEU A 207 -17.50 0.66 -5.22
CA LEU A 207 -17.23 -0.77 -5.35
C LEU A 207 -16.34 -1.31 -4.20
N ILE A 208 -15.38 -0.51 -3.73
CA ILE A 208 -14.56 -0.87 -2.57
C ILE A 208 -15.39 -0.93 -1.29
N TYR A 209 -16.31 0.02 -1.07
CA TYR A 209 -17.21 0.00 0.08
C TYR A 209 -18.19 -1.16 0.01
N GLU A 210 -18.75 -1.47 -1.17
CA GLU A 210 -19.59 -2.66 -1.39
C GLU A 210 -18.83 -3.94 -1.03
N ALA A 211 -17.60 -4.09 -1.51
CA ALA A 211 -16.75 -5.24 -1.18
C ALA A 211 -16.46 -5.36 0.32
N ARG A 212 -16.55 -4.27 1.08
CA ARG A 212 -16.45 -4.26 2.54
C ARG A 212 -17.78 -4.56 3.25
N GLY A 213 -18.88 -4.62 2.52
CA GLY A 213 -20.20 -5.00 3.04
C GLY A 213 -21.19 -3.86 3.22
N MET A 214 -20.93 -2.70 2.61
CA MET A 214 -21.93 -1.64 2.48
C MET A 214 -22.91 -1.98 1.37
N ASP A 215 -24.15 -1.49 1.47
CA ASP A 215 -25.07 -1.51 0.35
C ASP A 215 -24.55 -0.62 -0.77
N ILE A 216 -24.67 -1.07 -2.03
CA ILE A 216 -24.08 -0.37 -3.18
C ILE A 216 -24.70 1.02 -3.41
N GLU A 217 -26.01 1.16 -3.21
CA GLU A 217 -26.68 2.44 -3.40
C GLU A 217 -26.26 3.45 -2.32
N GLN A 218 -26.12 2.98 -1.07
CA GLN A 218 -25.57 3.77 0.02
C GLN A 218 -24.12 4.15 -0.24
N ALA A 219 -23.30 3.24 -0.75
CA ALA A 219 -21.91 3.48 -1.11
C ALA A 219 -21.81 4.58 -2.18
N ARG A 220 -22.59 4.47 -3.25
CA ARG A 220 -22.64 5.47 -4.33
C ARG A 220 -23.08 6.84 -3.84
N ALA A 221 -24.06 6.90 -2.95
CA ALA A 221 -24.53 8.15 -2.39
C ALA A 221 -23.41 8.89 -1.62
N ILE A 222 -22.70 8.15 -0.76
CA ILE A 222 -21.59 8.69 0.05
C ILE A 222 -20.42 9.10 -0.84
N THR A 223 -20.02 8.29 -1.80
CA THR A 223 -18.83 8.56 -2.63
C THR A 223 -19.02 9.73 -3.58
N ARG A 224 -20.23 9.89 -4.15
CA ARG A 224 -20.55 11.07 -4.97
C ARG A 224 -20.56 12.38 -4.16
N GLU A 225 -20.88 12.33 -2.89
CA GLU A 225 -20.80 13.50 -2.01
C GLU A 225 -19.35 13.82 -1.64
N LEU A 226 -18.55 12.77 -1.33
CA LEU A 226 -17.13 12.88 -1.02
C LEU A 226 -16.31 13.54 -2.14
N VAL A 227 -16.61 13.21 -3.38
CA VAL A 227 -15.88 13.72 -4.57
C VAL A 227 -16.19 15.18 -4.88
N LYS A 228 -17.26 15.75 -4.30
CA LYS A 228 -17.65 17.16 -4.48
C LYS A 228 -17.00 18.12 -3.48
N GLU A 229 -16.46 17.61 -2.37
CA GLU A 229 -15.75 18.39 -1.34
C GLU A 229 -14.25 18.54 -1.66
#